data_3edb1e248525dd4840d5d151e30e1607
#
_entry.id   3edb1e248525dd4840d5d151e30e1607
#
_cell.length_a   1.000
_cell.length_b   1.000
_cell.length_c   1.000
_cell.angle_alpha   90.00
_cell.angle_beta   90.00
_cell.angle_gamma   90.00
#
_symmetry.space_group_name_H-M   'P 1'
#
loop_
_entity.id
_entity.type
_entity.pdbx_description
1 polymer ?
#
loop_
_entity_poly.entity_id
_entity_poly.type
_entity_poly.pdbx_seq_one_letter_code
_entity_poly.pdbx_strand_id
1 'polypeptide(L)'
;NMTAESKNLMVLPLYHATGGAIGVTSVLLYGGCLVLRRKFSAEKFWEECVKYNVTHFTYIGEMLRYLVNTKPSEYEKKHNISGILGNGLRPDVWKEVQSRFNINHIVEFYGSSEGNINLFNIDSRFGAIGRIPSYLKKLMNIKIIKFDVDNEKHIRSENGYCIECDNDE
;
A
#
# COMPACT_ATOMS: atom_id res chain seq x y z
N ASN A 1 10.07 9.01 -3.45
CA ASN A 1 11.31 8.24 -3.21
C ASN A 1 11.80 8.51 -1.78
N MET A 2 12.05 7.44 -1.02
CA MET A 2 12.68 7.55 0.31
C MET A 2 14.17 7.86 0.16
N THR A 3 14.71 8.61 1.11
CA THR A 3 16.13 8.99 1.23
C THR A 3 16.57 8.86 2.68
N ALA A 4 17.84 9.11 2.97
CA ALA A 4 18.37 9.14 4.34
C ALA A 4 17.70 10.21 5.25
N GLU A 5 17.08 11.22 4.67
CA GLU A 5 16.35 12.26 5.39
C GLU A 5 14.88 11.90 5.63
N SER A 6 14.40 10.81 5.04
CA SER A 6 13.01 10.39 5.16
C SER A 6 12.69 9.93 6.59
N LYS A 7 11.51 10.32 7.06
CA LYS A 7 10.96 9.89 8.35
C LYS A 7 9.68 9.11 8.12
N ASN A 8 9.73 7.81 8.41
CA ASN A 8 8.60 6.91 8.23
C ASN A 8 7.87 6.68 9.57
N LEU A 9 6.62 7.13 9.65
CA LEU A 9 5.76 6.87 10.82
C LEU A 9 5.24 5.43 10.77
N MET A 10 5.56 4.66 11.80
CA MET A 10 5.15 3.28 11.95
C MET A 10 4.20 3.11 13.13
N VAL A 11 2.95 2.81 12.81
CA VAL A 11 1.88 2.54 13.77
C VAL A 11 1.35 1.11 13.66
N LEU A 12 1.82 0.37 12.65
CA LEU A 12 1.43 -1.02 12.40
C LEU A 12 2.30 -1.99 13.22
N PRO A 13 1.79 -3.18 13.55
CA PRO A 13 2.56 -4.19 14.26
C PRO A 13 3.81 -4.63 13.49
N LEU A 14 4.96 -4.64 14.16
CA LEU A 14 6.24 -5.00 13.54
C LEU A 14 6.39 -6.49 13.20
N TYR A 15 5.54 -7.34 13.76
CA TYR A 15 5.51 -8.77 13.43
C TYR A 15 4.74 -9.08 12.12
N HIS A 16 3.99 -8.11 11.57
CA HIS A 16 3.35 -8.24 10.27
C HIS A 16 4.28 -7.79 9.13
N ALA A 17 4.13 -8.42 7.96
CA ALA A 17 4.92 -8.11 6.77
C ALA A 17 4.89 -6.61 6.41
N THR A 18 3.71 -6.00 6.46
CA THR A 18 3.55 -4.57 6.13
C THR A 18 4.32 -3.65 7.10
N GLY A 19 4.25 -3.92 8.40
CA GLY A 19 4.96 -3.12 9.41
C GLY A 19 6.45 -3.44 9.47
N GLY A 20 6.80 -4.70 9.65
CA GLY A 20 8.18 -5.15 9.84
C GLY A 20 8.97 -5.28 8.55
N ALA A 21 8.54 -6.20 7.65
CA ALA A 21 9.33 -6.47 6.46
C ALA A 21 9.35 -5.28 5.47
N ILE A 22 8.23 -4.59 5.26
CA ILE A 22 8.18 -3.48 4.31
C ILE A 22 8.58 -2.18 5.00
N GLY A 23 7.90 -1.81 6.08
CA GLY A 23 8.07 -0.50 6.71
C GLY A 23 9.44 -0.30 7.36
N VAL A 24 9.92 -1.27 8.14
CA VAL A 24 11.25 -1.19 8.80
C VAL A 24 12.36 -1.37 7.77
N THR A 25 12.26 -2.37 6.87
CA THR A 25 13.32 -2.62 5.89
C THR A 25 13.51 -1.45 4.94
N SER A 26 12.43 -0.76 4.53
CA SER A 26 12.56 0.43 3.69
C SER A 26 13.40 1.53 4.37
N VAL A 27 13.18 1.77 5.67
CA VAL A 27 13.99 2.74 6.43
C VAL A 27 15.45 2.31 6.54
N LEU A 28 15.71 1.02 6.80
CA LEU A 28 17.07 0.50 6.89
C LEU A 28 17.83 0.59 5.56
N LEU A 29 17.16 0.27 4.45
CA LEU A 29 17.77 0.30 3.11
C LEU A 29 18.14 1.72 2.66
N TYR A 30 17.33 2.71 3.00
CA TYR A 30 17.56 4.11 2.60
C TYR A 30 18.28 4.95 3.66
N GLY A 31 18.55 4.39 4.84
CA GLY A 31 19.23 5.10 5.94
C GLY A 31 18.37 6.16 6.60
N GLY A 32 17.04 6.08 6.46
CA GLY A 32 16.10 7.05 7.03
C GLY A 32 15.86 6.86 8.53
N CYS A 33 14.83 7.53 9.03
CA CYS A 33 14.42 7.48 10.44
C CYS A 33 13.05 6.79 10.58
N LEU A 34 12.94 5.84 11.52
CA LEU A 34 11.68 5.22 11.90
C LEU A 34 11.09 5.95 13.11
N VAL A 35 9.92 6.56 12.93
CA VAL A 35 9.12 7.14 14.02
C VAL A 35 8.16 6.07 14.51
N LEU A 36 8.56 5.35 15.54
CA LEU A 36 7.79 4.20 16.05
C LEU A 36 6.77 4.62 17.11
N ARG A 37 5.52 4.20 16.94
CA ARG A 37 4.45 4.41 17.90
C ARG A 37 3.97 3.10 18.50
N ARG A 38 3.70 3.11 19.81
CA ARG A 38 3.18 1.91 20.52
C ARG A 38 1.75 1.56 20.09
N LYS A 39 0.95 2.56 19.70
CA LYS A 39 -0.47 2.40 19.38
C LYS A 39 -0.89 3.42 18.33
N PHE A 40 -1.70 2.98 17.39
CA PHE A 40 -2.40 3.86 16.47
C PHE A 40 -3.48 4.69 17.20
N SER A 41 -3.56 5.98 16.87
CA SER A 41 -4.64 6.86 17.27
C SER A 41 -5.01 7.74 16.09
N ALA A 42 -6.22 7.57 15.56
CA ALA A 42 -6.69 8.35 14.42
C ALA A 42 -6.80 9.85 14.73
N GLU A 43 -7.16 10.20 15.97
CA GLU A 43 -7.29 11.60 16.41
C GLU A 43 -5.94 12.33 16.52
N LYS A 44 -4.87 11.62 16.93
CA LYS A 44 -3.53 12.20 17.13
C LYS A 44 -2.60 12.04 15.93
N PHE A 45 -3.04 11.31 14.92
CA PHE A 45 -2.19 10.89 13.81
C PHE A 45 -1.55 12.08 13.09
N TRP A 46 -2.34 13.07 12.70
CA TRP A 46 -1.86 14.22 11.95
C TRP A 46 -1.00 15.16 12.79
N GLU A 47 -1.35 15.36 14.07
CA GLU A 47 -0.52 16.09 15.02
C GLU A 47 0.88 15.45 15.14
N GLU A 48 0.93 14.13 15.24
CA GLU A 48 2.19 13.38 15.30
C GLU A 48 2.98 13.47 13.99
N CYS A 49 2.32 13.42 12.84
CA CYS A 49 2.96 13.63 11.55
C CYS A 49 3.66 14.98 11.46
N VAL A 50 3.01 16.04 11.92
CA VAL A 50 3.58 17.40 11.96
C VAL A 50 4.69 17.48 12.99
N LYS A 51 4.46 17.03 14.23
CA LYS A 51 5.42 17.09 15.35
C LYS A 51 6.75 16.42 15.02
N TYR A 52 6.72 15.26 14.38
CA TYR A 52 7.93 14.51 14.05
C TYR A 52 8.46 14.78 12.64
N ASN A 53 7.82 15.69 11.90
CA ASN A 53 8.14 16.01 10.51
C ASN A 53 8.17 14.74 9.64
N VAL A 54 7.09 13.96 9.71
CA VAL A 54 6.92 12.71 8.98
C VAL A 54 6.83 12.98 7.48
N THR A 55 7.59 12.23 6.70
CA THR A 55 7.58 12.32 5.22
C THR A 55 6.89 11.13 4.56
N HIS A 56 6.83 10.01 5.23
CA HIS A 56 6.21 8.78 4.75
C HIS A 56 5.51 8.05 5.89
N PHE A 57 4.51 7.25 5.56
CA PHE A 57 4.00 6.24 6.48
C PHE A 57 3.50 5.01 5.74
N THR A 58 3.50 3.89 6.45
CA THR A 58 2.98 2.62 5.96
C THR A 58 1.57 2.42 6.49
N TYR A 59 0.63 2.03 5.62
CA TYR A 59 -0.77 1.91 5.98
C TYR A 59 -1.37 0.53 5.67
N ILE A 60 -2.52 0.27 6.26
CA ILE A 60 -3.52 -0.68 5.79
C ILE A 60 -4.80 0.10 5.49
N GLY A 61 -5.60 -0.34 4.52
CA GLY A 61 -6.79 0.39 4.08
C GLY A 61 -7.75 0.75 5.20
N GLU A 62 -7.90 -0.13 6.19
CA GLU A 62 -8.74 0.11 7.37
C GLU A 62 -8.21 1.28 8.22
N MET A 63 -6.90 1.42 8.38
CA MET A 63 -6.31 2.57 9.07
C MET A 63 -6.67 3.89 8.38
N LEU A 64 -6.55 3.95 7.04
CA LEU A 64 -6.94 5.13 6.28
C LEU A 64 -8.44 5.39 6.36
N ARG A 65 -9.27 4.35 6.39
CA ARG A 65 -10.71 4.49 6.62
C ARG A 65 -11.02 5.12 7.98
N TYR A 66 -10.30 4.78 9.04
CA TYR A 66 -10.43 5.48 10.32
C TYR A 66 -10.03 6.94 10.21
N LEU A 67 -8.92 7.27 9.54
CA LEU A 67 -8.47 8.65 9.39
C LEU A 67 -9.48 9.52 8.64
N VAL A 68 -10.07 9.03 7.56
CA VAL A 68 -11.09 9.81 6.81
C VAL A 68 -12.39 9.97 7.57
N ASN A 69 -12.70 9.11 8.54
CA ASN A 69 -13.89 9.19 9.36
C ASN A 69 -13.70 10.01 10.66
N THR A 70 -12.48 10.45 10.98
CA THR A 70 -12.25 11.35 12.11
C THR A 70 -12.75 12.77 11.84
N LYS A 71 -13.03 13.52 12.90
CA LYS A 71 -13.31 14.95 12.79
C LYS A 71 -12.11 15.65 12.15
N PRO A 72 -12.34 16.67 11.30
CA PRO A 72 -11.27 17.46 10.73
C PRO A 72 -10.34 18.04 11.78
N SER A 73 -9.04 18.00 11.51
CA SER A 73 -7.99 18.55 12.36
C SER A 73 -7.21 19.62 11.60
N GLU A 74 -6.75 20.65 12.28
CA GLU A 74 -5.90 21.67 11.70
C GLU A 74 -4.55 21.15 11.18
N TYR A 75 -4.12 19.96 11.62
CA TYR A 75 -2.86 19.33 11.24
C TYR A 75 -2.93 18.56 9.90
N GLU A 76 -4.12 18.26 9.39
CA GLU A 76 -4.33 17.41 8.21
C GLU A 76 -3.68 17.92 6.93
N LYS A 77 -3.38 19.21 6.85
CA LYS A 77 -2.73 19.84 5.70
C LYS A 77 -1.41 20.53 6.05
N LYS A 78 -0.96 20.39 7.30
CA LYS A 78 0.31 20.99 7.78
C LYS A 78 1.48 20.00 7.76
N HIS A 79 1.23 18.75 7.38
CA HIS A 79 2.26 17.72 7.31
C HIS A 79 3.12 17.83 6.05
N ASN A 80 4.29 17.19 6.07
CA ASN A 80 5.23 17.11 4.96
C ASN A 80 5.26 15.72 4.30
N ILE A 81 4.12 14.99 4.29
CA ILE A 81 4.05 13.65 3.72
C ILE A 81 4.17 13.72 2.21
N SER A 82 5.20 13.09 1.67
CA SER A 82 5.51 13.01 0.25
C SER A 82 4.96 11.74 -0.41
N GLY A 83 4.69 10.68 0.36
CA GLY A 83 4.11 9.46 -0.15
C GLY A 83 3.77 8.46 0.94
N ILE A 84 2.87 7.55 0.61
CA ILE A 84 2.44 6.47 1.51
C ILE A 84 2.46 5.14 0.78
N LEU A 85 2.70 4.06 1.53
CA LEU A 85 2.75 2.71 0.99
C LEU A 85 1.92 1.77 1.85
N GLY A 86 1.09 0.95 1.23
CA GLY A 86 0.27 -0.01 1.96
C GLY A 86 -0.59 -0.89 1.07
N ASN A 87 -1.60 -1.48 1.66
CA ASN A 87 -2.50 -2.40 0.96
C ASN A 87 -3.94 -2.30 1.46
N GLY A 88 -4.87 -2.73 0.61
CA GLY A 88 -6.28 -2.82 0.94
C GLY A 88 -7.02 -1.47 0.89
N LEU A 89 -6.56 -0.51 0.12
CA LEU A 89 -7.16 0.80 -0.01
C LEU A 89 -8.37 0.77 -0.95
N ARG A 90 -9.54 1.04 -0.40
CA ARG A 90 -10.79 1.12 -1.18
C ARG A 90 -10.83 2.39 -2.03
N PRO A 91 -11.44 2.35 -3.23
CA PRO A 91 -11.49 3.53 -4.12
C PRO A 91 -12.17 4.76 -3.52
N ASP A 92 -13.21 4.59 -2.70
CA ASP A 92 -13.89 5.67 -2.00
C ASP A 92 -12.93 6.37 -1.00
N VAL A 93 -12.24 5.58 -0.18
CA VAL A 93 -11.24 6.07 0.79
C VAL A 93 -10.05 6.72 0.08
N TRP A 94 -9.61 6.18 -1.06
CA TRP A 94 -8.51 6.74 -1.85
C TRP A 94 -8.77 8.19 -2.27
N LYS A 95 -9.96 8.46 -2.82
CA LYS A 95 -10.37 9.81 -3.20
C LYS A 95 -10.36 10.78 -2.03
N GLU A 96 -10.86 10.33 -0.88
CA GLU A 96 -10.87 11.15 0.35
C GLU A 96 -9.44 11.43 0.85
N VAL A 97 -8.55 10.46 0.83
CA VAL A 97 -7.13 10.64 1.20
C VAL A 97 -6.45 11.68 0.32
N GLN A 98 -6.70 11.64 -1.00
CA GLN A 98 -6.13 12.62 -1.92
C GLN A 98 -6.72 14.02 -1.71
N SER A 99 -8.05 14.14 -1.62
CA SER A 99 -8.72 15.43 -1.56
C SER A 99 -8.57 16.10 -0.19
N ARG A 100 -8.77 15.35 0.90
CA ARG A 100 -8.77 15.87 2.26
C ARG A 100 -7.37 16.08 2.80
N PHE A 101 -6.48 15.10 2.61
CA PHE A 101 -5.13 15.14 3.18
C PHE A 101 -4.06 15.61 2.20
N ASN A 102 -4.39 15.85 0.94
CA ASN A 102 -3.46 16.28 -0.11
C ASN A 102 -2.27 15.30 -0.31
N ILE A 103 -2.54 14.00 -0.18
CA ILE A 103 -1.55 12.94 -0.42
C ILE A 103 -1.81 12.33 -1.79
N ASN A 104 -0.96 12.65 -2.76
CA ASN A 104 -1.15 12.22 -4.15
C ASN A 104 -0.31 10.98 -4.52
N HIS A 105 0.81 10.75 -3.82
CA HIS A 105 1.65 9.58 -4.08
C HIS A 105 1.27 8.43 -3.14
N ILE A 106 0.43 7.53 -3.64
CA ILE A 106 -0.11 6.40 -2.90
C ILE A 106 0.34 5.12 -3.60
N VAL A 107 1.24 4.39 -2.98
CA VAL A 107 1.70 3.09 -3.47
C VAL A 107 0.88 1.99 -2.83
N GLU A 108 0.00 1.39 -3.62
CA GLU A 108 -0.75 0.20 -3.22
C GLU A 108 0.07 -1.03 -3.56
N PHE A 109 0.00 -2.09 -2.76
CA PHE A 109 0.64 -3.35 -3.08
C PHE A 109 -0.26 -4.55 -2.77
N TYR A 110 0.02 -5.66 -3.43
CA TYR A 110 -0.52 -6.97 -3.11
C TYR A 110 0.62 -7.92 -2.72
N GLY A 111 0.39 -8.68 -1.68
CA GLY A 111 1.26 -9.76 -1.25
C GLY A 111 0.61 -10.57 -0.13
N SER A 112 0.98 -11.83 -0.03
CA SER A 112 0.61 -12.69 1.10
C SER A 112 1.83 -13.41 1.64
N SER A 113 1.78 -13.82 2.91
CA SER A 113 2.90 -14.50 3.58
C SER A 113 3.25 -15.83 2.91
N GLU A 114 2.26 -16.52 2.37
CA GLU A 114 2.41 -17.79 1.65
C GLU A 114 2.53 -17.59 0.14
N GLY A 115 2.35 -16.36 -0.34
CA GLY A 115 2.36 -16.03 -1.77
C GLY A 115 3.77 -15.94 -2.32
N ASN A 116 3.94 -16.38 -3.54
CA ASN A 116 5.19 -16.31 -4.29
C ASN A 116 5.26 -15.10 -5.24
N ILE A 117 4.28 -14.22 -5.18
CA ILE A 117 4.21 -13.02 -6.00
C ILE A 117 3.85 -11.79 -5.17
N ASN A 118 4.49 -10.66 -5.50
CA ASN A 118 4.15 -9.36 -4.98
C ASN A 118 3.94 -8.39 -6.14
N LEU A 119 2.90 -7.57 -6.04
CA LEU A 119 2.56 -6.56 -7.03
C LEU A 119 2.62 -5.19 -6.37
N PHE A 120 3.11 -4.18 -7.09
CA PHE A 120 3.19 -2.80 -6.61
C PHE A 120 2.62 -1.84 -7.65
N ASN A 121 1.78 -0.94 -7.19
CA ASN A 121 1.26 0.19 -7.96
C ASN A 121 2.15 1.43 -7.72
N ILE A 122 3.37 1.40 -8.22
CA ILE A 122 4.36 2.47 -8.02
C ILE A 122 3.92 3.77 -8.71
N ASP A 123 3.17 3.66 -9.78
CA ASP A 123 2.69 4.80 -10.57
C ASP A 123 1.51 5.53 -9.89
N SER A 124 1.07 5.09 -8.71
CA SER A 124 -0.08 5.62 -7.96
C SER A 124 -1.36 5.68 -8.81
N ARG A 125 -1.54 4.70 -9.71
CA ARG A 125 -2.72 4.64 -10.56
C ARG A 125 -3.95 4.32 -9.72
N PHE A 126 -4.91 5.23 -9.76
CA PHE A 126 -6.14 5.11 -8.98
C PHE A 126 -6.84 3.76 -9.20
N GLY A 127 -7.17 3.09 -8.10
CA GLY A 127 -7.89 1.80 -8.10
C GLY A 127 -7.07 0.58 -8.52
N ALA A 128 -5.81 0.75 -8.96
CA ALA A 128 -4.94 -0.37 -9.29
C ALA A 128 -4.20 -0.88 -8.05
N ILE A 129 -4.08 -2.20 -7.92
CA ILE A 129 -3.33 -2.84 -6.83
C ILE A 129 -1.85 -2.98 -7.20
N GLY A 130 -1.57 -3.18 -8.48
CA GLY A 130 -0.20 -3.34 -8.95
C GLY A 130 -0.10 -3.41 -10.45
N ARG A 131 1.12 -3.45 -10.93
CA ARG A 131 1.45 -3.59 -12.34
C ARG A 131 2.57 -4.62 -12.51
N ILE A 132 2.42 -5.48 -13.50
CA ILE A 132 3.48 -6.38 -13.93
C ILE A 132 3.99 -5.88 -15.28
N PRO A 133 5.20 -5.27 -15.34
CA PRO A 133 5.81 -4.91 -16.61
C PRO A 133 5.99 -6.14 -17.51
N SER A 134 5.80 -5.99 -18.82
CA SER A 134 5.80 -7.11 -19.77
C SER A 134 7.11 -7.92 -19.75
N TYR A 135 8.24 -7.25 -19.49
CA TYR A 135 9.53 -7.92 -19.37
C TYR A 135 9.61 -8.77 -18.10
N LEU A 136 9.05 -8.32 -16.98
CA LEU A 136 8.99 -9.10 -15.73
C LEU A 136 8.00 -10.26 -15.84
N LYS A 137 6.87 -10.06 -16.53
CA LYS A 137 5.90 -11.14 -16.80
C LYS A 137 6.59 -12.33 -17.47
N LYS A 138 7.47 -12.07 -18.46
CA LYS A 138 8.24 -13.11 -19.16
C LYS A 138 9.34 -13.71 -18.27
N LEU A 139 10.13 -12.87 -17.61
CA LEU A 139 11.29 -13.31 -16.80
C LEU A 139 10.87 -14.17 -15.61
N MET A 140 9.80 -13.79 -14.92
CA MET A 140 9.31 -14.47 -13.74
C MET A 140 8.21 -15.50 -14.04
N ASN A 141 7.87 -15.70 -15.32
CA ASN A 141 6.78 -16.59 -15.75
C ASN A 141 5.47 -16.35 -15.02
N ILE A 142 5.12 -15.06 -14.81
CA ILE A 142 3.89 -14.66 -14.12
C ILE A 142 2.74 -14.68 -15.12
N LYS A 143 1.63 -15.31 -14.73
CA LYS A 143 0.42 -15.41 -15.54
C LYS A 143 -0.79 -15.00 -14.73
N ILE A 144 -1.71 -14.26 -15.35
CA ILE A 144 -3.04 -13.98 -14.83
C ILE A 144 -3.95 -15.00 -15.48
N ILE A 145 -4.71 -15.73 -14.68
CA ILE A 145 -5.55 -16.85 -15.13
C ILE A 145 -7.02 -16.56 -14.86
N LYS A 146 -7.90 -17.11 -15.70
CA LYS A 146 -9.35 -16.99 -15.54
C LYS A 146 -9.81 -17.72 -14.29
N PHE A 147 -10.70 -17.05 -13.54
CA PHE A 147 -11.26 -17.58 -12.31
C PHE A 147 -12.79 -17.45 -12.34
N ASP A 148 -13.48 -18.53 -12.08
CA ASP A 148 -14.94 -18.54 -11.89
C ASP A 148 -15.24 -18.18 -10.43
N VAL A 149 -15.71 -16.96 -10.23
CA VAL A 149 -15.99 -16.41 -8.90
C VAL A 149 -17.19 -17.10 -8.25
N ASP A 150 -18.20 -17.49 -9.03
CA ASP A 150 -19.44 -18.08 -8.52
C ASP A 150 -19.21 -19.51 -7.98
N ASN A 151 -18.33 -20.26 -8.66
CA ASN A 151 -17.98 -21.64 -8.29
C ASN A 151 -16.65 -21.75 -7.54
N GLU A 152 -15.95 -20.62 -7.29
CA GLU A 152 -14.64 -20.56 -6.62
C GLU A 152 -13.58 -21.48 -7.25
N LYS A 153 -13.52 -21.55 -8.59
CA LYS A 153 -12.65 -22.47 -9.33
C LYS A 153 -11.84 -21.79 -10.42
N HIS A 154 -10.62 -22.26 -10.62
CA HIS A 154 -9.82 -21.89 -11.78
C HIS A 154 -10.44 -22.52 -13.04
N ILE A 155 -10.64 -21.70 -14.09
CA ILE A 155 -11.10 -22.17 -15.39
C ILE A 155 -9.95 -22.90 -16.08
N ARG A 156 -10.21 -24.13 -16.51
CA ARG A 156 -9.21 -25.00 -17.13
C ARG A 156 -9.61 -25.40 -18.55
N SER A 157 -8.60 -25.58 -19.39
CA SER A 157 -8.73 -26.16 -20.73
C SER A 157 -9.03 -27.67 -20.65
N GLU A 158 -9.38 -28.28 -21.78
CA GLU A 158 -9.58 -29.72 -21.90
C GLU A 158 -8.37 -30.55 -21.46
N ASN A 159 -7.17 -29.99 -21.60
CA ASN A 159 -5.90 -30.60 -21.17
C ASN A 159 -5.58 -30.39 -19.68
N GLY A 160 -6.50 -29.80 -18.90
CA GLY A 160 -6.37 -29.58 -17.45
C GLY A 160 -5.53 -28.38 -17.04
N TYR A 161 -4.96 -27.60 -17.97
CA TYR A 161 -4.21 -26.38 -17.66
C TYR A 161 -5.15 -25.18 -17.43
N CYS A 162 -4.74 -24.28 -16.54
CA CYS A 162 -5.47 -23.02 -16.35
C CYS A 162 -5.43 -22.16 -17.62
N ILE A 163 -6.55 -21.50 -17.92
CA ILE A 163 -6.66 -20.59 -19.07
C ILE A 163 -6.15 -19.22 -18.64
N GLU A 164 -5.20 -18.67 -19.41
CA GLU A 164 -4.65 -17.32 -19.20
C GLU A 164 -5.69 -16.27 -19.63
N CYS A 165 -5.77 -15.16 -18.88
CA CYS A 165 -6.59 -14.01 -19.26
C CYS A 165 -5.96 -13.28 -20.44
N ASP A 166 -6.80 -12.78 -21.35
CA ASP A 166 -6.38 -11.85 -22.39
C ASP A 166 -6.12 -10.45 -21.79
N ASN A 167 -5.41 -9.58 -22.55
CA ASN A 167 -4.97 -8.29 -22.03
C ASN A 167 -6.10 -7.30 -21.71
N ASP A 168 -7.33 -7.60 -22.13
CA ASP A 168 -8.52 -6.74 -22.00
C ASP A 168 -9.58 -7.28 -21.02
N GLU A 169 -9.27 -8.34 -20.27
CA GLU A 169 -10.15 -8.98 -19.27
C GLU A 169 -9.78 -8.66 -17.83
#